data_8063d22fa10abee7eef99ff0ac8362c3
#
_entry.id   8063d22fa10abee7eef99ff0ac8362c3
#
_cell.length_a   1.000
_cell.length_b   1.000
_cell.length_c   1.000
_cell.angle_alpha   90.00
_cell.angle_beta   90.00
_cell.angle_gamma   90.00
#
_symmetry.space_group_name_H-M   'P 1'
#
loop_
_entity.id
_entity.type
_entity.pdbx_description
1 polymer ?
#
loop_
_entity_poly.entity_id
_entity_poly.type
_entity_poly.pdbx_seq_one_letter_code
_entity_poly.pdbx_strand_id
1 'polypeptide(L)' 'MSKQDLIDFVAEDAEVSKAEAGRVLDSVLKGIEKGLKEDKEVTFVGFG' A
#
# COMPACT_ATOMS: atom_id res chain seq x y z
N MET A 1 -4.51 13.37 4.48
CA MET A 1 -5.14 12.23 3.77
C MET A 1 -5.31 11.06 4.72
N SER A 2 -6.51 10.53 4.82
CA SER A 2 -6.77 9.38 5.68
C SER A 2 -6.54 8.08 4.92
N LYS A 3 -6.55 6.96 5.67
CA LYS A 3 -6.44 5.64 5.04
C LYS A 3 -7.60 5.41 4.06
N GLN A 4 -8.80 5.86 4.44
CA GLN A 4 -9.97 5.71 3.57
C GLN A 4 -9.81 6.50 2.27
N ASP A 5 -9.26 7.71 2.35
CA ASP A 5 -8.99 8.52 1.16
C ASP A 5 -8.02 7.79 0.22
N LEU A 6 -7.02 7.16 0.79
CA LEU A 6 -6.04 6.40 0.02
C LEU A 6 -6.67 5.17 -0.63
N ILE A 7 -7.54 4.47 0.09
CA ILE A 7 -8.28 3.33 -0.47
C ILE A 7 -9.14 3.78 -1.65
N ASP A 8 -9.83 4.89 -1.50
CA ASP A 8 -10.69 5.42 -2.55
C ASP A 8 -9.87 5.78 -3.79
N PHE A 9 -8.72 6.40 -3.59
CA PHE A 9 -7.82 6.74 -4.68
C PHE A 9 -7.31 5.50 -5.41
N VAL A 10 -6.84 4.52 -4.65
CA VAL A 10 -6.30 3.27 -5.23
C VAL A 10 -7.38 2.52 -6.00
N ALA A 11 -8.58 2.45 -5.44
CA ALA A 11 -9.70 1.78 -6.11
C ALA A 11 -9.98 2.39 -7.47
N GLU A 12 -9.99 3.71 -7.55
CA GLU A 12 -10.24 4.42 -8.78
C GLU A 12 -9.06 4.31 -9.75
N ASP A 13 -7.86 4.54 -9.26
CA ASP A 13 -6.66 4.51 -10.09
C ASP A 13 -6.36 3.14 -10.67
N ALA A 14 -6.52 2.10 -9.88
CA ALA A 14 -6.26 0.72 -10.30
C ALA A 14 -7.49 0.04 -10.91
N GLU A 15 -8.63 0.71 -10.91
CA GLU A 15 -9.89 0.19 -11.43
C GLU A 15 -10.30 -1.12 -10.76
N VAL A 16 -10.22 -1.13 -9.43
CA VAL A 16 -10.64 -2.28 -8.61
C VAL A 16 -11.70 -1.81 -7.60
N SER A 17 -12.35 -2.77 -6.94
CA SER A 17 -13.33 -2.43 -5.92
C SER A 17 -12.63 -1.84 -4.69
N LYS A 18 -13.38 -1.12 -3.86
CA LYS A 18 -12.82 -0.57 -2.63
C LYS A 18 -12.40 -1.68 -1.66
N ALA A 19 -13.13 -2.79 -1.64
CA ALA A 19 -12.75 -3.95 -0.83
C ALA A 19 -11.41 -4.52 -1.28
N GLU A 20 -11.22 -4.65 -2.59
CA GLU A 20 -9.96 -5.11 -3.17
C GLU A 20 -8.83 -4.13 -2.87
N ALA A 21 -9.07 -2.84 -3.07
CA ALA A 21 -8.09 -1.80 -2.79
C ALA A 21 -7.65 -1.82 -1.33
N GLY A 22 -8.60 -2.01 -0.41
CA GLY A 22 -8.30 -2.11 1.02
C GLY A 22 -7.41 -3.29 1.34
N ARG A 23 -7.69 -4.44 0.74
CA ARG A 23 -6.89 -5.65 0.95
C ARG A 23 -5.48 -5.48 0.42
N VAL A 24 -5.34 -4.91 -0.76
CA VAL A 24 -4.04 -4.66 -1.38
C VAL A 24 -3.25 -3.66 -0.53
N LEU A 25 -3.89 -2.59 -0.09
CA LEU A 25 -3.23 -1.61 0.75
C LEU A 25 -2.74 -2.22 2.06
N ASP A 26 -3.56 -3.05 2.71
CA ASP A 26 -3.16 -3.73 3.93
C ASP A 26 -1.95 -4.63 3.69
N SER A 27 -1.91 -5.31 2.56
CA SER A 27 -0.79 -6.15 2.16
C SER A 27 0.49 -5.34 1.99
N VAL A 28 0.38 -4.19 1.35
CA VAL A 28 1.51 -3.28 1.16
C VAL A 28 2.06 -2.80 2.50
N LEU A 29 1.17 -2.40 3.40
CA LEU A 29 1.56 -1.94 4.73
C LEU A 29 2.26 -3.04 5.53
N LYS A 30 1.76 -4.27 5.43
CA LYS A 30 2.41 -5.42 6.08
C LYS A 30 3.81 -5.67 5.52
N GLY A 31 3.96 -5.52 4.20
CA GLY A 31 5.24 -5.69 3.54
C GLY A 31 6.25 -4.65 3.99
N ILE A 32 5.82 -3.40 4.11
CA ILE A 32 6.66 -2.32 4.58
C ILE A 32 7.11 -2.59 6.02
N GLU A 33 6.17 -3.00 6.87
CA GLU A 33 6.47 -3.33 8.26
C GLU A 33 7.48 -4.46 8.35
N LYS A 34 7.31 -5.50 7.54
CA LYS A 34 8.23 -6.62 7.48
C LYS A 34 9.63 -6.18 7.07
N GLY A 35 9.71 -5.33 6.03
CA GLY A 35 10.99 -4.82 5.55
C GLY A 35 11.72 -4.02 6.61
N LEU A 36 10.99 -3.18 7.33
CA LEU A 36 11.58 -2.38 8.41
C LEU A 36 12.10 -3.25 9.56
N LYS A 37 11.43 -4.35 9.84
CA LYS A 37 11.87 -5.27 10.90
C LYS A 37 13.10 -6.06 10.50
N GLU A 38 13.16 -6.53 9.25
CA GLU A 38 14.23 -7.39 8.79
C GLU A 38 15.45 -6.61 8.32
N ASP A 39 15.21 -5.60 7.49
CA ASP A 39 16.29 -4.86 6.81
C ASP A 39 16.49 -3.46 7.36
N LYS A 40 15.59 -3.02 8.22
CA LYS A 40 15.60 -1.67 8.80
C LYS A 40 15.46 -0.56 7.77
N GLU A 41 15.07 -0.92 6.54
CA GLU A 41 14.75 0.05 5.51
C GLU A 41 13.92 -0.60 4.42
N VAL A 42 13.18 0.21 3.68
CA VAL A 42 12.38 -0.25 2.54
C VAL A 42 12.77 0.58 1.33
N THR A 43 13.15 -0.09 0.26
CA THR A 43 13.54 0.57 -0.98
C THR A 43 12.59 0.16 -2.10
N PHE A 44 12.05 1.16 -2.80
CA PHE A 44 11.18 0.92 -3.94
C PHE A 44 11.96 1.20 -5.22
N VAL A 45 12.33 0.12 -5.91
CA VAL A 45 13.09 0.23 -7.14
C VAL A 45 12.28 0.96 -8.21
N GLY A 46 12.87 1.97 -8.81
CA GLY A 46 12.20 2.76 -9.84
C GLY A 46 11.28 3.84 -9.30
N PHE A 47 11.22 3.98 -8.02
CA PHE A 47 10.33 4.95 -7.39
C PHE A 47 11.02 6.30 -7.12
N GLY A 48 12.28 6.33 -7.18
CA GLY A 48 13.06 7.54 -6.95
C GLY A 48 13.70 7.56 -5.59
#